data_43bef995e00be9e1a9426e0b04f16ada
#
_entry.id   43bef995e00be9e1a9426e0b04f16ada
#
_cell.length_a   1.000
_cell.length_b   1.000
_cell.length_c   1.000
_cell.angle_alpha   90.00
_cell.angle_beta   90.00
_cell.angle_gamma   90.00
#
_symmetry.space_group_name_H-M   'P 1'
#
loop_
_entity.id
_entity.type
_entity.pdbx_description
1 polymer ?
#
loop_
_entity_poly.entity_id
_entity_poly.type
_entity_poly.pdbx_seq_one_letter_code
_entity_poly.pdbx_strand_id
1 'polypeptide(L)'
;MSAFRFFRASPLLLGLALLLHPAAGIARAEPAAATAPAPRPDGQHDFDFEFGDWTTHIRRLERPLTGSTSWVEYDGSSIVRKVWGGQANLGEIDVSGPAGRIQGLSLRLYDPATRQWFIRFANSRDGDLGAPMIGGFRDGRGEFYNQETLNGRSIFVRFIFSDVTDRTFALEQAFSADGGKTWEANWIATFKRVQSGA
;
A
#
# COMPACT_ATOMS: atom_id res chain seq x y z
N MET A 1 65.63 7.37 16.30
CA MET A 1 66.71 7.31 17.32
C MET A 1 66.23 6.47 18.46
N SER A 2 67.03 5.43 18.74
CA SER A 2 67.20 4.63 19.96
C SER A 2 65.99 3.76 20.35
N ALA A 3 66.14 2.54 20.39
CA ALA A 3 67.11 1.44 20.56
C ALA A 3 66.60 0.51 21.67
N PHE A 4 66.45 -0.75 21.25
CA PHE A 4 66.78 -2.00 21.91
C PHE A 4 66.64 -2.19 23.43
N ARG A 5 65.99 -3.28 23.83
CA ARG A 5 66.66 -4.35 24.55
C ARG A 5 65.88 -5.67 24.62
N PHE A 6 66.54 -6.73 24.16
CA PHE A 6 66.27 -8.15 24.35
C PHE A 6 66.51 -8.59 25.79
N PHE A 7 65.66 -9.47 26.32
CA PHE A 7 66.09 -10.36 27.41
C PHE A 7 65.69 -11.82 27.07
N ARG A 8 66.68 -12.63 26.91
CA ARG A 8 66.61 -14.10 26.87
C ARG A 8 66.61 -14.65 28.27
N ALA A 9 65.79 -15.64 28.55
CA ALA A 9 66.04 -16.63 29.61
C ALA A 9 65.45 -17.99 29.19
N SER A 10 66.27 -18.98 29.27
CA SER A 10 66.07 -20.39 28.89
C SER A 10 65.48 -21.22 30.05
N PRO A 11 65.30 -22.52 29.93
CA PRO A 11 64.04 -23.22 30.19
C PRO A 11 64.11 -24.04 31.51
N LEU A 12 62.95 -24.30 32.08
CA LEU A 12 62.80 -25.37 33.10
C LEU A 12 61.82 -26.41 32.58
N LEU A 13 62.34 -27.60 32.33
CA LEU A 13 61.61 -28.83 32.09
C LEU A 13 60.95 -29.28 33.40
N LEU A 14 59.62 -29.33 33.41
CA LEU A 14 58.88 -30.08 34.42
C LEU A 14 57.92 -31.02 33.71
N GLY A 15 58.18 -32.33 33.84
CA GLY A 15 57.34 -33.37 33.30
C GLY A 15 55.96 -33.42 33.98
N LEU A 16 54.90 -33.41 33.22
CA LEU A 16 53.57 -33.63 33.72
C LEU A 16 52.92 -34.80 32.96
N ALA A 17 52.54 -35.78 33.74
CA ALA A 17 51.91 -37.02 33.27
C ALA A 17 50.57 -36.72 32.58
N LEU A 18 50.40 -37.22 31.35
CA LEU A 18 49.13 -37.19 30.61
C LEU A 18 48.14 -38.17 31.23
N LEU A 19 47.14 -37.68 31.91
CA LEU A 19 45.90 -38.42 32.16
C LEU A 19 44.97 -38.22 30.96
N LEU A 20 44.83 -39.27 30.11
CA LEU A 20 43.83 -39.29 29.05
C LEU A 20 42.44 -39.38 29.70
N HIS A 21 41.68 -38.33 29.63
CA HIS A 21 40.24 -38.36 29.84
C HIS A 21 39.54 -38.56 28.49
N PRO A 22 38.56 -39.47 28.36
CA PRO A 22 37.77 -39.51 27.14
C PRO A 22 36.89 -38.28 27.06
N ALA A 23 37.12 -37.44 26.07
CA ALA A 23 36.26 -36.30 25.77
C ALA A 23 34.91 -36.85 25.24
N ALA A 24 33.86 -36.78 26.05
CA ALA A 24 32.51 -36.95 25.58
C ALA A 24 32.23 -35.82 24.60
N GLY A 25 32.12 -36.19 23.30
CA GLY A 25 31.77 -35.25 22.24
C GLY A 25 30.35 -34.75 22.46
N ILE A 26 30.23 -33.50 22.87
CA ILE A 26 28.95 -32.77 22.84
C ILE A 26 28.66 -32.50 21.36
N ALA A 27 27.75 -33.27 20.78
CA ALA A 27 27.22 -32.98 19.46
C ALA A 27 26.52 -31.62 19.54
N ARG A 28 27.16 -30.59 18.97
CA ARG A 28 26.58 -29.24 18.80
C ARG A 28 25.48 -29.38 17.76
N ALA A 29 24.23 -29.32 18.17
CA ALA A 29 23.12 -29.23 17.25
C ALA A 29 23.31 -28.00 16.36
N GLU A 30 23.47 -28.20 15.07
CA GLU A 30 23.51 -27.15 14.07
C GLU A 30 22.15 -26.44 14.09
N PRO A 31 22.11 -25.09 14.26
CA PRO A 31 20.84 -24.38 14.23
C PRO A 31 20.19 -24.61 12.87
N ALA A 32 18.98 -25.16 12.88
CA ALA A 32 18.17 -25.32 11.66
C ALA A 32 18.15 -23.99 10.92
N ALA A 33 18.61 -23.98 9.68
CA ALA A 33 18.59 -22.81 8.82
C ALA A 33 17.15 -22.28 8.77
N ALA A 34 16.91 -21.09 9.29
CA ALA A 34 15.62 -20.43 9.22
C ALA A 34 15.27 -20.31 7.72
N THR A 35 14.22 -20.98 7.31
CA THR A 35 13.71 -20.90 5.93
C THR A 35 13.43 -19.43 5.64
N ALA A 36 14.10 -18.86 4.63
CA ALA A 36 13.85 -17.47 4.22
C ALA A 36 12.34 -17.33 3.91
N PRO A 37 11.70 -16.24 4.36
CA PRO A 37 10.30 -15.99 4.05
C PRO A 37 10.11 -16.05 2.54
N ALA A 38 9.00 -16.65 2.09
CA ALA A 38 8.64 -16.69 0.67
C ALA A 38 8.65 -15.25 0.10
N PRO A 39 9.15 -15.06 -1.13
CA PRO A 39 9.11 -13.74 -1.77
C PRO A 39 7.66 -13.22 -1.75
N ARG A 40 7.46 -12.00 -1.26
CA ARG A 40 6.15 -11.36 -1.35
C ARG A 40 5.79 -11.18 -2.81
N PRO A 41 4.52 -11.35 -3.22
CA PRO A 41 4.06 -10.99 -4.55
C PRO A 41 4.55 -9.58 -4.89
N ASP A 42 4.86 -9.35 -6.16
CA ASP A 42 5.44 -8.07 -6.58
C ASP A 42 4.45 -6.89 -6.48
N GLY A 43 3.14 -7.17 -6.42
CA GLY A 43 2.07 -6.18 -6.32
C GLY A 43 1.49 -5.74 -7.67
N GLN A 44 2.05 -6.18 -8.80
CA GLN A 44 1.57 -5.81 -10.14
C GLN A 44 0.10 -6.19 -10.39
N HIS A 45 -0.38 -7.26 -9.74
CA HIS A 45 -1.72 -7.81 -9.90
C HIS A 45 -2.71 -7.36 -8.81
N ASP A 46 -2.31 -6.46 -7.94
CA ASP A 46 -3.11 -6.06 -6.77
C ASP A 46 -4.44 -5.40 -7.14
N PHE A 47 -4.55 -4.78 -8.32
CA PHE A 47 -5.78 -4.19 -8.84
C PHE A 47 -6.57 -5.08 -9.81
N ASP A 48 -6.17 -6.33 -10.01
CA ASP A 48 -6.87 -7.24 -10.95
C ASP A 48 -8.32 -7.49 -10.56
N PHE A 49 -8.67 -7.37 -9.29
CA PHE A 49 -10.04 -7.51 -8.79
C PHE A 49 -11.00 -6.45 -9.34
N GLU A 50 -10.50 -5.26 -9.71
CA GLU A 50 -11.36 -4.18 -10.20
C GLU A 50 -11.77 -4.31 -11.68
N PHE A 51 -11.10 -5.13 -12.49
CA PHE A 51 -11.41 -5.20 -13.91
C PHE A 51 -12.85 -5.62 -14.18
N GLY A 52 -13.52 -4.89 -15.08
CA GLY A 52 -14.89 -5.12 -15.50
C GLY A 52 -15.86 -3.99 -15.15
N ASP A 53 -17.14 -4.33 -15.13
CA ASP A 53 -18.24 -3.39 -14.95
C ASP A 53 -18.83 -3.50 -13.54
N TRP A 54 -19.14 -2.35 -12.95
CA TRP A 54 -19.60 -2.23 -11.57
C TRP A 54 -20.79 -1.28 -11.47
N THR A 55 -21.74 -1.62 -10.63
CA THR A 55 -22.64 -0.63 -10.03
C THR A 55 -21.95 -0.02 -8.83
N THR A 56 -22.11 1.28 -8.63
CA THR A 56 -21.46 1.98 -7.51
C THR A 56 -22.43 2.89 -6.79
N HIS A 57 -22.30 2.92 -5.47
CA HIS A 57 -22.98 3.85 -4.59
C HIS A 57 -21.93 4.64 -3.82
N ILE A 58 -22.07 5.97 -3.79
CA ILE A 58 -21.11 6.88 -3.19
C ILE A 58 -21.82 7.78 -2.20
N ARG A 59 -21.17 7.95 -1.04
CA ARG A 59 -21.49 8.99 -0.07
C ARG A 59 -20.34 10.00 -0.02
N ARG A 60 -20.62 11.25 -0.25
CA ARG A 60 -19.66 12.34 -0.23
C ARG A 60 -20.01 13.33 0.87
N LEU A 61 -19.07 13.62 1.78
CA LEU A 61 -19.22 14.62 2.83
C LEU A 61 -19.17 16.02 2.21
N GLU A 62 -20.15 16.84 2.52
CA GLU A 62 -20.12 18.24 2.15
C GLU A 62 -19.19 19.01 3.09
N ARG A 63 -18.37 19.91 2.53
CA ARG A 63 -17.45 20.76 3.28
C ARG A 63 -16.57 20.01 4.28
N PRO A 64 -15.71 19.10 3.81
CA PRO A 64 -14.82 18.35 4.70
C PRO A 64 -13.89 19.28 5.49
N LEU A 65 -13.45 18.82 6.66
CA LEU A 65 -12.62 19.52 7.64
C LEU A 65 -13.25 20.81 8.22
N THR A 66 -14.58 20.89 8.23
CA THR A 66 -15.33 22.01 8.84
C THR A 66 -16.22 21.55 10.00
N GLY A 67 -16.19 20.27 10.38
CA GLY A 67 -17.12 19.68 11.33
C GLY A 67 -18.49 19.37 10.72
N SER A 68 -18.61 19.40 9.37
CA SER A 68 -19.85 19.03 8.67
C SER A 68 -20.18 17.56 8.90
N THR A 69 -21.47 17.27 9.06
CA THR A 69 -22.00 15.89 9.09
C THR A 69 -22.97 15.61 7.94
N SER A 70 -23.07 16.55 6.99
CA SER A 70 -23.98 16.44 5.84
C SER A 70 -23.34 15.61 4.74
N TRP A 71 -23.99 14.53 4.35
CA TRP A 71 -23.58 13.65 3.26
C TRP A 71 -24.55 13.74 2.09
N VAL A 72 -24.00 13.71 0.89
CA VAL A 72 -24.75 13.60 -0.37
C VAL A 72 -24.46 12.25 -1.00
N GLU A 73 -25.49 11.60 -1.48
CA GLU A 73 -25.40 10.26 -2.08
C GLU A 73 -25.49 10.34 -3.60
N TYR A 74 -24.78 9.42 -4.25
CA TYR A 74 -24.75 9.30 -5.71
C TYR A 74 -24.78 7.82 -6.07
N ASP A 75 -25.50 7.49 -7.15
CA ASP A 75 -25.58 6.15 -7.71
C ASP A 75 -25.19 6.16 -9.17
N GLY A 76 -24.62 5.07 -9.65
CA GLY A 76 -24.25 4.93 -11.06
C GLY A 76 -23.36 3.72 -11.34
N SER A 77 -22.40 3.91 -12.24
CA SER A 77 -21.52 2.84 -12.71
C SER A 77 -20.06 3.20 -12.67
N SER A 78 -19.23 2.18 -12.66
CA SER A 78 -17.80 2.27 -12.89
C SER A 78 -17.36 1.16 -13.83
N ILE A 79 -16.40 1.45 -14.70
CA ILE A 79 -15.83 0.49 -15.65
C ILE A 79 -14.32 0.56 -15.54
N VAL A 80 -13.64 -0.58 -15.33
CA VAL A 80 -12.19 -0.63 -15.24
C VAL A 80 -11.61 -1.55 -16.30
N ARG A 81 -10.67 -1.02 -17.09
CA ARG A 81 -10.02 -1.72 -18.21
C ARG A 81 -8.52 -1.85 -18.00
N LYS A 82 -7.98 -3.01 -18.38
CA LYS A 82 -6.53 -3.27 -18.41
C LYS A 82 -5.84 -2.43 -19.47
N VAL A 83 -4.66 -1.95 -19.13
CA VAL A 83 -3.69 -1.35 -20.07
C VAL A 83 -2.35 -2.06 -19.82
N TRP A 84 -1.58 -2.30 -20.88
CA TRP A 84 -0.26 -2.97 -20.84
C TRP A 84 -0.27 -4.30 -20.06
N GLY A 85 -1.27 -5.16 -20.32
CA GLY A 85 -1.34 -6.46 -19.68
C GLY A 85 -1.65 -6.43 -18.17
N GLY A 86 -2.08 -5.27 -17.63
CA GLY A 86 -2.39 -5.09 -16.20
C GLY A 86 -1.35 -4.28 -15.42
N GLN A 87 -0.20 -3.91 -16.04
CA GLN A 87 0.76 -2.98 -15.43
C GLN A 87 0.17 -1.56 -15.25
N ALA A 88 -0.88 -1.26 -15.99
CA ALA A 88 -1.70 -0.08 -15.84
C ALA A 88 -3.17 -0.44 -15.99
N ASN A 89 -4.05 0.40 -15.46
CA ASN A 89 -5.47 0.31 -15.72
C ASN A 89 -6.12 1.70 -15.83
N LEU A 90 -7.24 1.74 -16.51
CA LEU A 90 -8.06 2.92 -16.69
C LEU A 90 -9.44 2.63 -16.11
N GLY A 91 -9.84 3.43 -15.12
CA GLY A 91 -11.16 3.35 -14.48
C GLY A 91 -11.99 4.58 -14.82
N GLU A 92 -13.23 4.37 -15.22
CA GLU A 92 -14.22 5.42 -15.41
C GLU A 92 -15.29 5.29 -14.33
N ILE A 93 -15.75 6.42 -13.80
CA ILE A 93 -16.91 6.49 -12.90
C ILE A 93 -17.89 7.50 -13.45
N ASP A 94 -19.17 7.14 -13.45
CA ASP A 94 -20.27 7.99 -13.88
C ASP A 94 -21.45 7.81 -12.93
N VAL A 95 -21.65 8.79 -12.05
CA VAL A 95 -22.65 8.74 -10.99
C VAL A 95 -23.45 10.01 -10.93
N SER A 96 -24.71 9.91 -10.52
CA SER A 96 -25.64 11.01 -10.38
C SER A 96 -26.31 11.00 -9.01
N GLY A 97 -26.62 12.17 -8.50
CA GLY A 97 -27.30 12.38 -7.21
C GLY A 97 -27.91 13.76 -7.10
N PRO A 98 -28.47 14.13 -5.94
CA PRO A 98 -29.12 15.41 -5.72
C PRO A 98 -28.25 16.64 -6.02
N ALA A 99 -26.93 16.52 -5.84
CA ALA A 99 -26.00 17.60 -6.13
C ALA A 99 -25.41 17.57 -7.56
N GLY A 100 -26.00 16.80 -8.46
CA GLY A 100 -25.62 16.71 -9.87
C GLY A 100 -24.92 15.42 -10.25
N ARG A 101 -24.15 15.45 -11.35
CA ARG A 101 -23.42 14.31 -11.92
C ARG A 101 -21.92 14.45 -11.68
N ILE A 102 -21.28 13.35 -11.37
CA ILE A 102 -19.82 13.22 -11.27
C ILE A 102 -19.35 12.24 -12.32
N GLN A 103 -18.47 12.69 -13.19
CA GLN A 103 -17.74 11.85 -14.14
C GLN A 103 -16.25 11.95 -13.82
N GLY A 104 -15.64 10.83 -13.54
CA GLY A 104 -14.25 10.75 -13.15
C GLY A 104 -13.49 9.70 -13.94
N LEU A 105 -12.20 9.95 -14.11
CA LEU A 105 -11.25 9.06 -14.76
C LEU A 105 -10.12 8.77 -13.77
N SER A 106 -9.85 7.50 -13.51
CA SER A 106 -8.68 7.05 -12.75
C SER A 106 -7.67 6.39 -13.68
N LEU A 107 -6.45 6.90 -13.70
CA LEU A 107 -5.30 6.23 -14.33
C LEU A 107 -4.41 5.66 -13.24
N ARG A 108 -4.23 4.35 -13.23
CA ARG A 108 -3.36 3.65 -12.29
C ARG A 108 -2.17 3.03 -13.01
N LEU A 109 -0.98 3.28 -12.51
CA LEU A 109 0.29 2.83 -13.06
C LEU A 109 1.08 2.10 -11.99
N TYR A 110 1.55 0.90 -12.30
CA TYR A 110 2.46 0.15 -11.44
C TYR A 110 3.91 0.46 -11.75
N ASP A 111 4.69 0.78 -10.72
CA ASP A 111 6.14 0.92 -10.81
C ASP A 111 6.82 -0.35 -10.25
N PRO A 112 7.42 -1.20 -11.10
CA PRO A 112 8.08 -2.42 -10.66
C PRO A 112 9.36 -2.16 -9.86
N ALA A 113 9.99 -0.99 -9.99
CA ALA A 113 11.21 -0.66 -9.26
C ALA A 113 10.92 -0.36 -7.79
N THR A 114 9.85 0.39 -7.50
CA THR A 114 9.42 0.71 -6.14
C THR A 114 8.38 -0.27 -5.60
N ARG A 115 7.79 -1.09 -6.47
CA ARG A 115 6.66 -1.98 -6.16
C ARG A 115 5.46 -1.23 -5.60
N GLN A 116 5.17 -0.06 -6.19
CA GLN A 116 4.08 0.81 -5.79
C GLN A 116 3.17 1.12 -6.98
N TRP A 117 1.91 1.41 -6.68
CA TRP A 117 0.96 1.95 -7.61
C TRP A 117 0.84 3.45 -7.45
N PHE A 118 0.67 4.13 -8.59
CA PHE A 118 0.41 5.57 -8.70
C PHE A 118 -1.00 5.72 -9.25
N ILE A 119 -1.91 6.30 -8.47
CA ILE A 119 -3.30 6.55 -8.86
C ILE A 119 -3.44 8.04 -9.14
N ARG A 120 -3.81 8.41 -10.36
CA ARG A 120 -4.19 9.75 -10.74
C ARG A 120 -5.67 9.80 -11.05
N PHE A 121 -6.32 10.86 -10.62
CA PHE A 121 -7.75 11.06 -10.84
C PHE A 121 -7.98 12.38 -11.56
N ALA A 122 -8.85 12.36 -12.57
CA ALA A 122 -9.34 13.53 -13.27
C ALA A 122 -10.87 13.59 -13.14
N ASN A 123 -11.38 14.80 -12.98
CA ASN A 123 -12.80 15.09 -13.07
C ASN A 123 -13.09 15.70 -14.44
N SER A 124 -14.17 15.33 -15.09
CA SER A 124 -14.55 15.85 -16.44
C SER A 124 -14.75 17.38 -16.47
N ARG A 125 -14.91 18.02 -15.31
CA ARG A 125 -15.06 19.48 -15.18
C ARG A 125 -13.75 20.23 -15.21
N ASP A 126 -12.67 19.63 -14.70
CA ASP A 126 -11.40 20.30 -14.46
C ASP A 126 -10.36 19.97 -15.53
N GLY A 127 -10.44 18.76 -16.12
CA GLY A 127 -9.54 18.32 -17.19
C GLY A 127 -8.06 18.14 -16.75
N ASP A 128 -7.80 18.12 -15.45
CA ASP A 128 -6.47 17.94 -14.86
C ASP A 128 -6.34 16.59 -14.16
N LEU A 129 -5.20 15.95 -14.36
CA LEU A 129 -4.79 14.73 -13.65
C LEU A 129 -4.01 15.11 -12.39
N GLY A 130 -4.64 15.44 -11.31
CA GLY A 130 -4.04 15.85 -10.06
C GLY A 130 -2.77 15.09 -9.61
N ALA A 131 -2.19 15.45 -8.49
CA ALA A 131 -1.06 14.75 -7.90
C ALA A 131 -1.39 13.25 -7.66
N PRO A 132 -0.43 12.33 -7.87
CA PRO A 132 -0.72 10.91 -7.68
C PRO A 132 -0.90 10.56 -6.23
N MET A 133 -1.88 9.71 -5.93
CA MET A 133 -1.90 8.91 -4.72
C MET A 133 -0.89 7.78 -4.89
N ILE A 134 0.00 7.56 -3.92
CA ILE A 134 1.08 6.56 -4.00
C ILE A 134 0.91 5.56 -2.88
N GLY A 135 1.01 4.27 -3.20
CA GLY A 135 0.87 3.20 -2.23
C GLY A 135 0.82 1.81 -2.84
N GLY A 136 0.18 0.88 -2.14
CA GLY A 136 0.05 -0.51 -2.56
C GLY A 136 -0.86 -1.29 -1.63
N PHE A 137 -0.92 -2.59 -1.87
CA PHE A 137 -1.74 -3.51 -1.09
C PHE A 137 -0.91 -4.33 -0.10
N ARG A 138 -1.52 -4.63 1.03
CA ARG A 138 -1.03 -5.59 2.02
C ARG A 138 -2.23 -6.31 2.65
N ASP A 139 -2.18 -7.63 2.66
CA ASP A 139 -3.20 -8.49 3.29
C ASP A 139 -4.64 -8.16 2.82
N GLY A 140 -4.82 -7.94 1.50
CA GLY A 140 -6.11 -7.63 0.89
C GLY A 140 -6.60 -6.19 1.10
N ARG A 141 -5.80 -5.31 1.72
CA ARG A 141 -6.10 -3.91 1.95
C ARG A 141 -5.14 -3.01 1.17
N GLY A 142 -5.66 -2.11 0.35
CA GLY A 142 -4.88 -1.10 -0.35
C GLY A 142 -4.84 0.21 0.43
N GLU A 143 -3.64 0.80 0.59
CA GLU A 143 -3.49 2.11 1.22
C GLU A 143 -2.62 3.02 0.35
N PHE A 144 -3.13 4.22 0.07
CA PHE A 144 -2.50 5.19 -0.81
C PHE A 144 -2.57 6.57 -0.19
N TYR A 145 -1.52 7.36 -0.39
CA TYR A 145 -1.39 8.67 0.23
C TYR A 145 -0.87 9.70 -0.77
N ASN A 146 -1.32 10.94 -0.62
CA ASN A 146 -0.68 12.12 -1.19
C ASN A 146 -0.85 13.32 -0.27
N GLN A 147 -0.33 14.46 -0.72
CA GLN A 147 -0.51 15.77 -0.09
C GLN A 147 -1.15 16.73 -1.11
N GLU A 148 -2.20 17.42 -0.68
CA GLU A 148 -2.96 18.35 -1.51
C GLU A 148 -3.19 19.68 -0.79
N THR A 149 -3.83 20.62 -1.48
CA THR A 149 -4.27 21.88 -0.91
C THR A 149 -5.78 21.96 -0.93
N LEU A 150 -6.40 22.10 0.23
CA LEU A 150 -7.83 22.33 0.38
C LEU A 150 -8.07 23.73 0.98
N ASN A 151 -8.74 24.62 0.25
CA ASN A 151 -9.04 25.99 0.70
C ASN A 151 -7.78 26.74 1.22
N GLY A 152 -6.64 26.62 0.53
CA GLY A 152 -5.38 27.27 0.88
C GLY A 152 -4.60 26.59 2.03
N ARG A 153 -5.07 25.46 2.56
CA ARG A 153 -4.39 24.68 3.60
C ARG A 153 -3.81 23.40 3.03
N SER A 154 -2.58 23.10 3.38
CA SER A 154 -1.99 21.78 3.08
C SER A 154 -2.69 20.71 3.92
N ILE A 155 -3.09 19.62 3.26
CA ILE A 155 -3.73 18.45 3.86
C ILE A 155 -3.04 17.17 3.37
N PHE A 156 -3.12 16.10 4.17
CA PHE A 156 -2.89 14.76 3.66
C PHE A 156 -4.20 14.15 3.18
N VAL A 157 -4.11 13.38 2.10
CA VAL A 157 -5.20 12.57 1.55
C VAL A 157 -4.83 11.11 1.66
N ARG A 158 -5.78 10.27 2.04
CA ARG A 158 -5.64 8.82 2.11
C ARG A 158 -6.76 8.14 1.35
N PHE A 159 -6.40 7.14 0.53
CA PHE A 159 -7.36 6.17 -0.02
C PHE A 159 -7.18 4.83 0.66
N ILE A 160 -8.29 4.17 0.97
CA ILE A 160 -8.30 2.81 1.48
C ILE A 160 -9.22 1.97 0.61
N PHE A 161 -8.66 0.95 -0.04
CA PHE A 161 -9.41 -0.12 -0.67
C PHE A 161 -9.57 -1.26 0.31
N SER A 162 -10.81 -1.71 0.54
CA SER A 162 -11.15 -2.76 1.49
C SER A 162 -12.30 -3.63 1.00
N ASP A 163 -12.65 -4.66 1.77
CA ASP A 163 -13.77 -5.55 1.55
C ASP A 163 -13.76 -6.19 0.15
N VAL A 164 -12.54 -6.47 -0.33
CA VAL A 164 -12.28 -7.00 -1.66
C VAL A 164 -12.71 -8.46 -1.74
N THR A 165 -13.66 -8.73 -2.65
CA THR A 165 -14.13 -10.06 -3.03
C THR A 165 -14.24 -10.13 -4.55
N ASP A 166 -14.58 -11.28 -5.11
CA ASP A 166 -14.85 -11.40 -6.55
C ASP A 166 -16.02 -10.54 -7.04
N ARG A 167 -16.90 -10.09 -6.11
CA ARG A 167 -18.16 -9.40 -6.42
C ARG A 167 -18.30 -8.01 -5.83
N THR A 168 -17.48 -7.65 -4.85
CA THR A 168 -17.59 -6.38 -4.14
C THR A 168 -16.24 -5.82 -3.78
N PHE A 169 -16.15 -4.52 -3.61
CA PHE A 169 -15.09 -3.83 -2.87
C PHE A 169 -15.59 -2.47 -2.39
N ALA A 170 -14.83 -1.85 -1.49
CA ALA A 170 -15.07 -0.52 -0.99
C ALA A 170 -13.85 0.37 -1.18
N LEU A 171 -14.08 1.68 -1.36
CA LEU A 171 -13.07 2.73 -1.36
C LEU A 171 -13.47 3.81 -0.37
N GLU A 172 -12.62 4.11 0.59
CA GLU A 172 -12.71 5.28 1.45
C GLU A 172 -11.65 6.30 1.06
N GLN A 173 -12.04 7.58 0.91
CA GLN A 173 -11.12 8.71 0.95
C GLN A 173 -11.28 9.43 2.28
N ALA A 174 -10.16 9.79 2.88
CA ALA A 174 -10.12 10.59 4.11
C ALA A 174 -9.09 11.71 4.00
N PHE A 175 -9.38 12.84 4.66
CA PHE A 175 -8.48 13.98 4.78
C PHE A 175 -7.94 14.12 6.19
N SER A 176 -6.70 14.61 6.29
CA SER A 176 -6.08 14.99 7.55
C SER A 176 -5.49 16.40 7.45
N ALA A 177 -5.81 17.25 8.42
CA ALA A 177 -5.28 18.61 8.53
C ALA A 177 -4.20 18.75 9.61
N ASP A 178 -3.79 17.64 10.25
CA ASP A 178 -2.90 17.61 11.43
C ASP A 178 -1.69 16.69 11.24
N GLY A 179 -1.30 16.45 9.99
CA GLY A 179 -0.12 15.63 9.67
C GLY A 179 -0.37 14.12 9.77
N GLY A 180 -1.62 13.68 9.58
CA GLY A 180 -1.98 12.26 9.60
C GLY A 180 -2.31 11.71 10.99
N LYS A 181 -2.43 12.57 12.01
CA LYS A 181 -2.79 12.13 13.37
C LYS A 181 -4.27 11.77 13.48
N THR A 182 -5.13 12.56 12.85
CA THR A 182 -6.56 12.27 12.72
C THR A 182 -7.00 12.31 11.26
N TRP A 183 -8.04 11.54 10.93
CA TRP A 183 -8.56 11.39 9.59
C TRP A 183 -10.09 11.56 9.57
N GLU A 184 -10.58 12.39 8.66
CA GLU A 184 -12.00 12.57 8.42
C GLU A 184 -12.35 11.92 7.08
N ALA A 185 -13.14 10.84 7.11
CA ALA A 185 -13.68 10.25 5.90
C ALA A 185 -14.61 11.23 5.21
N ASN A 186 -14.41 11.46 3.91
CA ASN A 186 -15.18 12.42 3.14
C ASN A 186 -15.71 11.87 1.80
N TRP A 187 -15.33 10.67 1.44
CA TRP A 187 -15.84 9.92 0.31
C TRP A 187 -15.84 8.44 0.66
N ILE A 188 -16.99 7.81 0.57
CA ILE A 188 -17.15 6.37 0.81
C ILE A 188 -17.87 5.81 -0.40
N ALA A 189 -17.23 4.91 -1.13
CA ALA A 189 -17.79 4.26 -2.31
C ALA A 189 -17.85 2.76 -2.09
N THR A 190 -18.97 2.15 -2.46
CA THR A 190 -19.15 0.70 -2.51
C THR A 190 -19.43 0.27 -3.94
N PHE A 191 -18.84 -0.84 -4.34
CA PHE A 191 -18.92 -1.36 -5.69
C PHE A 191 -19.47 -2.78 -5.66
N LYS A 192 -20.37 -3.08 -6.61
CA LYS A 192 -20.91 -4.42 -6.84
C LYS A 192 -20.74 -4.77 -8.31
N ARG A 193 -20.12 -5.91 -8.59
CA ARG A 193 -19.86 -6.37 -9.95
C ARG A 193 -21.18 -6.61 -10.70
N VAL A 194 -21.26 -6.05 -11.90
CA VAL A 194 -22.38 -6.33 -12.82
C VAL A 194 -22.24 -7.78 -13.28
N GLN A 195 -23.29 -8.57 -13.07
CA GLN A 195 -23.32 -9.93 -13.60
C GLN A 195 -23.58 -9.84 -15.10
N SER A 196 -22.67 -10.36 -15.92
CA SER A 196 -22.96 -10.60 -17.33
C SER A 196 -24.13 -11.58 -17.36
N GLY A 197 -25.25 -11.17 -17.95
CA GLY A 197 -26.39 -12.07 -18.15
C GLY A 197 -25.92 -13.30 -18.91
N ALA A 198 -26.30 -14.48 -18.43
CA ALA A 198 -26.06 -15.75 -19.10
C ALA A 198 -26.84 -15.82 -20.41
#